data_3b852deb9ea3332ad646573167bcc99a
#
_entry.id   3b852deb9ea3332ad646573167bcc99a
#
_cell.length_a   1.000
_cell.length_b   1.000
_cell.length_c   1.000
_cell.angle_alpha   90.00
_cell.angle_beta   90.00
_cell.angle_gamma   90.00
#
_symmetry.space_group_name_H-M   'P 1'
#
loop_
_entity.id
_entity.type
_entity.pdbx_description
1 polymer ?
#
loop_
_entity_poly.entity_id
_entity_poly.type
_entity_poly.pdbx_seq_one_letter_code
_entity_poly.pdbx_strand_id
1 'polypeptide(L)'
;MPSLKNAKSDVKRNKKKPVIITTHNFPKANAAAVKVLNKYGSSMDAAEAACMAVEADEKNSNAGIGSLPDENGRVTLDSCVMDSNGNCGSVAFLQNIVHPVSVARKVMDDTKHVMLVGKGAKKFAVSKGFRHTNLLTKDSRNAWMKWQKNRVEMTPHDTHDTCATLIQDHNGNISGACTTGGWAYKMHGRVGDSPLIGSGLFIDNNVGGAAATGLGEEVIKSSGSFLVVELMRQGYDPVSACTEALNRIISSYNGNPDFQICYIAISKDGEVGAACLKWSFPHLITKSGITKLKSVKGLLS
;
A
#
# COMPACT_ATOMS: atom_id res chain seq x y z
N MET A 1 25.72 -28.21 -47.81
CA MET A 1 25.49 -27.77 -46.42
C MET A 1 24.02 -27.43 -46.28
N PRO A 2 23.21 -28.13 -45.47
CA PRO A 2 21.82 -27.80 -45.32
C PRO A 2 21.66 -26.67 -44.29
N SER A 3 20.86 -25.68 -44.66
CA SER A 3 20.45 -24.51 -43.89
C SER A 3 19.69 -24.90 -42.62
N LEU A 4 20.21 -24.53 -41.47
CA LEU A 4 19.51 -24.58 -40.17
C LEU A 4 18.39 -23.55 -40.16
N LYS A 5 17.15 -23.97 -40.39
CA LYS A 5 15.96 -23.15 -40.09
C LYS A 5 15.83 -23.02 -38.58
N ASN A 6 16.00 -21.80 -38.08
CA ASN A 6 15.67 -21.42 -36.70
C ASN A 6 14.17 -21.65 -36.45
N ALA A 7 13.85 -22.71 -35.77
CA ALA A 7 12.52 -22.92 -35.20
C ALA A 7 12.39 -21.97 -33.96
N LYS A 8 11.76 -20.82 -34.14
CA LYS A 8 11.24 -20.05 -33.02
C LYS A 8 10.14 -20.91 -32.39
N SER A 9 10.45 -21.52 -31.25
CA SER A 9 9.44 -22.14 -30.41
C SER A 9 8.57 -21.03 -29.80
N ASP A 10 7.40 -20.79 -30.36
CA ASP A 10 6.31 -20.04 -29.71
C ASP A 10 5.85 -20.84 -28.47
N VAL A 11 6.55 -20.66 -27.38
CA VAL A 11 6.03 -21.07 -26.06
C VAL A 11 4.84 -20.17 -25.80
N LYS A 12 3.62 -20.65 -26.07
CA LYS A 12 2.38 -20.04 -25.58
C LYS A 12 2.47 -19.99 -24.04
N ARG A 13 2.98 -18.89 -23.48
CA ARG A 13 2.88 -18.63 -22.04
C ARG A 13 1.39 -18.63 -21.69
N ASN A 14 0.94 -19.63 -20.96
CA ASN A 14 -0.41 -19.66 -20.40
C ASN A 14 -0.59 -18.38 -19.57
N LYS A 15 -1.38 -17.44 -20.09
CA LYS A 15 -1.64 -16.17 -19.38
C LYS A 15 -2.36 -16.48 -18.09
N LYS A 16 -1.79 -16.02 -16.96
CA LYS A 16 -2.44 -16.12 -15.66
C LYS A 16 -3.67 -15.20 -15.61
N LYS A 17 -4.65 -15.57 -14.82
CA LYS A 17 -5.77 -14.65 -14.51
C LYS A 17 -5.28 -13.64 -13.48
N PRO A 18 -5.40 -12.33 -13.73
CA PRO A 18 -4.96 -11.32 -12.79
C PRO A 18 -5.63 -11.44 -11.43
N VAL A 19 -4.88 -11.11 -10.38
CA VAL A 19 -5.36 -11.09 -9.00
C VAL A 19 -5.00 -9.75 -8.37
N ILE A 20 -5.94 -9.16 -7.65
CA ILE A 20 -5.76 -7.92 -6.90
C ILE A 20 -6.23 -8.18 -5.47
N ILE A 21 -5.44 -7.77 -4.49
CA ILE A 21 -5.87 -7.65 -3.11
C ILE A 21 -5.54 -6.26 -2.60
N THR A 22 -6.53 -5.59 -1.95
CA THR A 22 -6.40 -4.21 -1.48
C THR A 22 -6.92 -4.11 -0.05
N THR A 23 -6.21 -3.41 0.80
CA THR A 23 -6.65 -3.10 2.17
C THR A 23 -7.95 -2.32 2.17
N HIS A 24 -8.77 -2.53 3.19
CA HIS A 24 -10.05 -1.84 3.41
C HIS A 24 -11.04 -1.91 2.23
N ASN A 25 -12.07 -1.08 2.26
CA ASN A 25 -13.12 -1.04 1.24
C ASN A 25 -12.91 0.15 0.28
N PHE A 26 -11.93 0.03 -0.62
CA PHE A 26 -11.65 1.02 -1.67
C PHE A 26 -12.06 0.51 -3.07
N PRO A 27 -13.36 0.41 -3.39
CA PRO A 27 -13.81 -0.16 -4.67
C PRO A 27 -13.31 0.60 -5.90
N LYS A 28 -13.09 1.92 -5.79
CA LYS A 28 -12.49 2.73 -6.86
C LYS A 28 -11.05 2.28 -7.18
N ALA A 29 -10.28 1.85 -6.18
CA ALA A 29 -8.92 1.33 -6.37
C ALA A 29 -8.93 0.06 -7.23
N ASN A 30 -9.71 -0.95 -6.84
CA ASN A 30 -9.81 -2.19 -7.59
C ASN A 30 -10.36 -1.96 -9.01
N ALA A 31 -11.36 -1.08 -9.17
CA ALA A 31 -11.91 -0.74 -10.49
C ALA A 31 -10.85 -0.09 -11.41
N ALA A 32 -10.02 0.82 -10.88
CA ALA A 32 -8.93 1.44 -11.63
C ALA A 32 -7.88 0.42 -12.04
N ALA A 33 -7.47 -0.47 -11.12
CA ALA A 33 -6.53 -1.55 -11.43
C ALA A 33 -7.07 -2.50 -12.51
N VAL A 34 -8.32 -2.93 -12.40
CA VAL A 34 -8.99 -3.79 -13.41
C VAL A 34 -8.98 -3.12 -14.79
N LYS A 35 -9.24 -1.82 -14.85
CA LYS A 35 -9.22 -1.08 -16.13
C LYS A 35 -7.85 -1.10 -16.81
N VAL A 36 -6.76 -1.04 -16.03
CA VAL A 36 -5.39 -1.15 -16.54
C VAL A 36 -5.11 -2.59 -17.01
N LEU A 37 -5.42 -3.58 -16.19
CA LEU A 37 -5.18 -5.00 -16.49
C LEU A 37 -5.98 -5.49 -17.70
N ASN A 38 -7.20 -5.02 -17.90
CA ASN A 38 -8.01 -5.34 -19.09
C ASN A 38 -7.41 -4.81 -20.41
N LYS A 39 -6.50 -3.82 -20.31
CA LYS A 39 -5.72 -3.31 -21.44
C LYS A 39 -4.32 -3.95 -21.52
N TYR A 40 -4.10 -5.04 -20.78
CA TYR A 40 -2.81 -5.71 -20.66
C TYR A 40 -1.68 -4.80 -20.09
N GLY A 41 -2.01 -3.80 -19.31
CA GLY A 41 -1.04 -3.02 -18.54
C GLY A 41 -0.33 -3.87 -17.49
N SER A 42 0.83 -3.41 -17.03
CA SER A 42 1.64 -4.12 -16.03
C SER A 42 0.99 -4.10 -14.64
N SER A 43 1.42 -5.02 -13.77
CA SER A 43 1.05 -5.01 -12.34
C SER A 43 1.40 -3.68 -11.66
N MET A 44 2.53 -3.06 -12.04
CA MET A 44 2.95 -1.76 -11.48
C MET A 44 2.02 -0.62 -11.93
N ASP A 45 1.67 -0.55 -13.23
CA ASP A 45 0.72 0.46 -13.73
C ASP A 45 -0.65 0.33 -13.05
N ALA A 46 -1.07 -0.91 -12.81
CA ALA A 46 -2.33 -1.19 -12.13
C ALA A 46 -2.28 -0.80 -10.64
N ALA A 47 -1.17 -1.04 -9.95
CA ALA A 47 -0.98 -0.67 -8.55
C ALA A 47 -0.94 0.86 -8.36
N GLU A 48 -0.24 1.58 -9.23
CA GLU A 48 -0.26 3.05 -9.25
C GLU A 48 -1.67 3.59 -9.49
N ALA A 49 -2.37 3.09 -10.51
CA ALA A 49 -3.72 3.53 -10.83
C ALA A 49 -4.71 3.29 -9.69
N ALA A 50 -4.57 2.17 -8.96
CA ALA A 50 -5.37 1.86 -7.77
C ALA A 50 -5.19 2.93 -6.68
N CYS A 51 -3.97 3.23 -6.29
CA CYS A 51 -3.68 4.24 -5.28
C CYS A 51 -4.09 5.65 -5.75
N MET A 52 -3.82 6.03 -7.01
CA MET A 52 -4.24 7.32 -7.56
C MET A 52 -5.76 7.55 -7.47
N ALA A 53 -6.56 6.48 -7.67
CA ALA A 53 -8.02 6.59 -7.58
C ALA A 53 -8.50 6.89 -6.15
N VAL A 54 -7.77 6.47 -5.14
CA VAL A 54 -8.03 6.78 -3.73
C VAL A 54 -7.53 8.18 -3.38
N GLU A 55 -6.33 8.54 -3.83
CA GLU A 55 -5.70 9.84 -3.60
C GLU A 55 -6.47 11.01 -4.20
N ALA A 56 -7.18 10.78 -5.32
CA ALA A 56 -8.00 11.79 -5.99
C ALA A 56 -9.41 11.96 -5.38
N ASP A 57 -9.80 11.12 -4.42
CA ASP A 57 -11.14 11.17 -3.83
C ASP A 57 -11.18 12.14 -2.66
N GLU A 58 -11.72 13.36 -2.87
CA GLU A 58 -11.83 14.40 -1.84
C GLU A 58 -12.63 13.97 -0.59
N LYS A 59 -13.46 12.93 -0.71
CA LYS A 59 -14.20 12.36 0.41
C LYS A 59 -13.39 11.37 1.23
N ASN A 60 -12.23 10.98 0.73
CA ASN A 60 -11.33 10.08 1.44
C ASN A 60 -10.42 10.89 2.38
N SER A 61 -10.57 10.70 3.68
CA SER A 61 -9.76 11.38 4.69
C SER A 61 -8.39 10.73 4.97
N ASN A 62 -8.08 9.60 4.30
CA ASN A 62 -6.96 8.75 4.66
C ASN A 62 -5.74 8.88 3.73
N ALA A 63 -5.94 9.28 2.47
CA ALA A 63 -4.86 9.44 1.49
C ALA A 63 -5.20 10.51 0.44
N GLY A 64 -4.20 11.23 -0.03
CA GLY A 64 -4.34 12.23 -1.11
C GLY A 64 -5.05 13.51 -0.69
N ILE A 65 -5.87 14.04 -1.60
CA ILE A 65 -6.66 15.24 -1.37
C ILE A 65 -7.77 14.94 -0.35
N GLY A 66 -7.96 15.80 0.64
CA GLY A 66 -8.96 15.58 1.70
C GLY A 66 -8.43 14.83 2.92
N SER A 67 -7.21 14.32 2.88
CA SER A 67 -6.57 13.72 4.07
C SER A 67 -6.65 14.66 5.28
N LEU A 68 -6.85 14.06 6.45
CA LEU A 68 -6.77 14.80 7.70
C LEU A 68 -5.34 15.31 7.93
N PRO A 69 -5.17 16.56 8.38
CA PRO A 69 -3.85 17.16 8.54
C PRO A 69 -3.14 16.65 9.80
N ASP A 70 -1.88 17.03 9.95
CA ASP A 70 -1.14 16.94 11.18
C ASP A 70 -1.63 17.97 12.23
N GLU A 71 -1.04 17.96 13.42
CA GLU A 71 -1.39 18.88 14.53
C GLU A 71 -1.30 20.36 14.15
N ASN A 72 -0.47 20.70 13.15
CA ASN A 72 -0.27 22.06 12.65
C ASN A 72 -1.18 22.43 11.47
N GLY A 73 -2.15 21.58 11.13
CA GLY A 73 -3.08 21.81 10.03
C GLY A 73 -2.48 21.59 8.63
N ARG A 74 -1.40 20.83 8.51
CA ARG A 74 -0.73 20.54 7.24
C ARG A 74 -0.99 19.09 6.81
N VAL A 75 -1.50 18.92 5.60
CA VAL A 75 -1.62 17.58 5.01
C VAL A 75 -0.24 17.13 4.53
N THR A 76 0.21 16.01 5.05
CA THR A 76 1.47 15.35 4.69
C THR A 76 1.18 13.92 4.25
N LEU A 77 1.73 13.52 3.12
CA LEU A 77 1.43 12.25 2.47
C LEU A 77 2.69 11.39 2.39
N ASP A 78 2.48 10.08 2.55
CA ASP A 78 3.52 9.06 2.48
C ASP A 78 3.10 8.00 1.46
N SER A 79 4.04 7.50 0.65
CA SER A 79 3.75 6.46 -0.33
C SER A 79 5.00 5.69 -0.72
N CYS A 80 4.83 4.42 -1.08
CA CYS A 80 5.86 3.64 -1.75
C CYS A 80 5.28 2.76 -2.85
N VAL A 81 6.16 2.35 -3.75
CA VAL A 81 5.91 1.37 -4.81
C VAL A 81 7.05 0.37 -4.86
N MET A 82 6.74 -0.86 -5.27
CA MET A 82 7.75 -1.87 -5.53
C MET A 82 7.30 -2.74 -6.71
N ASP A 83 8.17 -2.89 -7.72
CA ASP A 83 7.89 -3.65 -8.92
C ASP A 83 8.33 -5.13 -8.82
N SER A 84 8.01 -5.90 -9.86
CA SER A 84 8.35 -7.33 -9.96
C SER A 84 9.85 -7.61 -10.15
N ASN A 85 10.66 -6.61 -10.43
CA ASN A 85 12.11 -6.74 -10.58
C ASN A 85 12.85 -6.39 -9.30
N GLY A 86 12.13 -6.01 -8.23
CA GLY A 86 12.71 -5.57 -6.97
C GLY A 86 13.08 -4.08 -6.95
N ASN A 87 12.79 -3.31 -8.03
CA ASN A 87 12.96 -1.87 -7.98
C ASN A 87 11.86 -1.25 -7.10
N CYS A 88 12.22 -0.21 -6.37
CA CYS A 88 11.29 0.47 -5.49
C CYS A 88 11.53 1.97 -5.44
N GLY A 89 10.49 2.70 -5.06
CA GLY A 89 10.56 4.13 -4.86
C GLY A 89 9.59 4.57 -3.78
N SER A 90 9.98 5.60 -3.04
CA SER A 90 9.22 6.10 -1.90
C SER A 90 9.25 7.61 -1.79
N VAL A 91 8.18 8.17 -1.25
CA VAL A 91 8.14 9.54 -0.77
C VAL A 91 7.53 9.58 0.63
N ALA A 92 8.11 10.41 1.50
CA ALA A 92 7.60 10.63 2.83
C ALA A 92 7.48 12.11 3.13
N PHE A 93 6.49 12.45 3.97
CA PHE A 93 6.23 13.83 4.37
C PHE A 93 6.04 14.78 3.18
N LEU A 94 5.46 14.27 2.08
CA LEU A 94 5.19 15.04 0.87
C LEU A 94 4.00 15.96 1.08
N GLN A 95 4.12 17.22 0.70
CA GLN A 95 3.08 18.24 0.86
C GLN A 95 2.67 18.83 -0.48
N ASN A 96 1.38 19.15 -0.62
CA ASN A 96 0.84 19.90 -1.75
C ASN A 96 0.93 19.20 -3.12
N ILE A 97 1.03 17.90 -3.16
CA ILE A 97 0.98 17.06 -4.37
C ILE A 97 -0.10 16.00 -4.15
N VAL A 98 -1.07 15.90 -5.06
CA VAL A 98 -2.25 15.02 -4.91
C VAL A 98 -1.86 13.55 -4.94
N HIS A 99 -0.92 13.17 -5.83
CA HIS A 99 -0.56 11.79 -6.09
C HIS A 99 0.85 11.44 -5.59
N PRO A 100 1.04 11.17 -4.28
CA PRO A 100 2.32 10.72 -3.75
C PRO A 100 2.78 9.39 -4.37
N VAL A 101 1.86 8.47 -4.72
CA VAL A 101 2.20 7.20 -5.37
C VAL A 101 2.91 7.40 -6.70
N SER A 102 2.45 8.34 -7.51
CA SER A 102 3.09 8.64 -8.81
C SER A 102 4.43 9.33 -8.63
N VAL A 103 4.61 10.14 -7.58
CA VAL A 103 5.93 10.70 -7.24
C VAL A 103 6.87 9.61 -6.78
N ALA A 104 6.42 8.67 -5.93
CA ALA A 104 7.21 7.52 -5.50
C ALA A 104 7.65 6.67 -6.72
N ARG A 105 6.74 6.43 -7.67
CA ARG A 105 7.08 5.76 -8.92
C ARG A 105 8.12 6.53 -9.72
N LYS A 106 8.03 7.86 -9.83
CA LYS A 106 9.06 8.68 -10.50
C LYS A 106 10.41 8.65 -9.78
N VAL A 107 10.42 8.49 -8.45
CA VAL A 107 11.68 8.26 -7.73
C VAL A 107 12.32 6.96 -8.19
N MET A 108 11.54 5.87 -8.28
CA MET A 108 11.98 4.55 -8.75
C MET A 108 12.49 4.61 -10.20
N ASP A 109 11.70 5.19 -11.11
CA ASP A 109 11.95 5.10 -12.55
C ASP A 109 13.05 6.08 -13.02
N ASP A 110 13.16 7.28 -12.41
CA ASP A 110 13.92 8.40 -12.95
C ASP A 110 15.16 8.75 -12.10
N THR A 111 15.44 8.03 -11.01
CA THR A 111 16.58 8.34 -10.12
C THR A 111 17.34 7.07 -9.69
N LYS A 112 18.51 7.26 -9.08
CA LYS A 112 19.27 6.20 -8.42
C LYS A 112 18.88 6.04 -6.93
N HIS A 113 17.96 6.86 -6.45
CA HIS A 113 17.55 6.88 -5.05
C HIS A 113 16.27 6.06 -4.86
N VAL A 114 16.10 5.51 -3.68
CA VAL A 114 14.90 4.77 -3.30
C VAL A 114 13.88 5.68 -2.63
N MET A 115 14.32 6.71 -1.89
CA MET A 115 13.41 7.56 -1.12
C MET A 115 13.79 9.02 -1.20
N LEU A 116 12.78 9.88 -1.37
CA LEU A 116 12.87 11.33 -1.19
C LEU A 116 11.85 11.80 -0.14
N VAL A 117 12.21 12.83 0.65
CA VAL A 117 11.36 13.30 1.75
C VAL A 117 11.10 14.81 1.73
N GLY A 118 9.95 15.24 2.25
CA GLY A 118 9.61 16.62 2.57
C GLY A 118 9.81 17.60 1.40
N LYS A 119 10.52 18.70 1.66
CA LYS A 119 10.78 19.75 0.66
C LYS A 119 11.56 19.24 -0.55
N GLY A 120 12.46 18.28 -0.35
CA GLY A 120 13.22 17.63 -1.43
C GLY A 120 12.30 16.85 -2.37
N ALA A 121 11.44 16.00 -1.81
CA ALA A 121 10.44 15.26 -2.57
C ALA A 121 9.50 16.19 -3.34
N LYS A 122 9.03 17.27 -2.72
CA LYS A 122 8.18 18.28 -3.37
C LYS A 122 8.91 18.98 -4.54
N LYS A 123 10.16 19.40 -4.34
CA LYS A 123 10.96 20.01 -5.41
C LYS A 123 11.13 19.05 -6.60
N PHE A 124 11.43 17.79 -6.33
CA PHE A 124 11.51 16.74 -7.33
C PHE A 124 10.16 16.56 -8.06
N ALA A 125 9.05 16.44 -7.34
CA ALA A 125 7.73 16.29 -7.92
C ALA A 125 7.40 17.44 -8.89
N VAL A 126 7.62 18.70 -8.47
CA VAL A 126 7.39 19.87 -9.32
C VAL A 126 8.27 19.84 -10.58
N SER A 127 9.55 19.43 -10.47
CA SER A 127 10.44 19.28 -11.63
C SER A 127 10.01 18.19 -12.61
N LYS A 128 9.19 17.23 -12.14
CA LYS A 128 8.58 16.17 -12.97
C LYS A 128 7.16 16.54 -13.48
N GLY A 129 6.73 17.78 -13.29
CA GLY A 129 5.46 18.29 -13.82
C GLY A 129 4.24 18.10 -12.90
N PHE A 130 4.42 17.61 -11.69
CA PHE A 130 3.32 17.53 -10.73
C PHE A 130 2.91 18.93 -10.25
N ARG A 131 1.59 19.18 -10.25
CA ARG A 131 1.06 20.50 -9.87
C ARG A 131 1.01 20.66 -8.37
N HIS A 132 1.40 21.84 -7.89
CA HIS A 132 1.16 22.27 -6.52
C HIS A 132 -0.34 22.45 -6.28
N THR A 133 -0.90 21.73 -5.30
CA THR A 133 -2.33 21.73 -4.97
C THR A 133 -2.49 21.83 -3.45
N ASN A 134 -3.43 22.65 -2.97
CA ASN A 134 -3.81 22.62 -1.57
C ASN A 134 -4.64 21.36 -1.30
N LEU A 135 -4.14 20.49 -0.42
CA LEU A 135 -4.77 19.20 -0.10
C LEU A 135 -5.79 19.30 1.05
N LEU A 136 -5.72 20.39 1.83
CA LEU A 136 -6.63 20.62 2.96
C LEU A 136 -7.99 21.12 2.45
N THR A 137 -8.96 20.23 2.34
CA THR A 137 -10.33 20.56 1.94
C THR A 137 -11.07 21.33 3.05
N LYS A 138 -12.25 21.86 2.74
CA LYS A 138 -13.10 22.49 3.74
C LYS A 138 -13.47 21.53 4.87
N ASP A 139 -13.77 20.29 4.55
CA ASP A 139 -14.18 19.27 5.51
C ASP A 139 -13.04 18.86 6.42
N SER A 140 -11.86 18.58 5.87
CA SER A 140 -10.68 18.23 6.67
C SER A 140 -10.20 19.40 7.55
N ARG A 141 -10.34 20.66 7.06
CA ARG A 141 -10.08 21.85 7.86
C ARG A 141 -11.05 21.97 9.04
N ASN A 142 -12.36 21.79 8.79
CA ASN A 142 -13.38 21.86 9.83
C ASN A 142 -13.16 20.77 10.90
N ALA A 143 -12.83 19.56 10.49
CA ALA A 143 -12.50 18.47 11.39
C ALA A 143 -11.28 18.80 12.27
N TRP A 144 -10.21 19.34 11.67
CA TRP A 144 -9.02 19.80 12.40
C TRP A 144 -9.33 20.94 13.39
N MET A 145 -10.09 21.94 13.00
CA MET A 145 -10.50 23.04 13.90
C MET A 145 -11.33 22.54 15.10
N LYS A 146 -12.20 21.54 14.86
CA LYS A 146 -12.97 20.90 15.94
C LYS A 146 -12.05 20.13 16.90
N TRP A 147 -11.10 19.38 16.36
CA TRP A 147 -10.10 18.67 17.16
C TRP A 147 -9.24 19.63 17.99
N GLN A 148 -8.78 20.74 17.42
CA GLN A 148 -7.99 21.75 18.15
C GLN A 148 -8.72 22.34 19.35
N LYS A 149 -10.04 22.54 19.26
CA LYS A 149 -10.84 23.06 20.38
C LYS A 149 -10.96 22.05 21.51
N ASN A 150 -11.10 20.80 21.20
CA ASN A 150 -11.38 19.76 22.17
C ASN A 150 -10.11 19.03 22.65
N ARG A 151 -9.02 19.09 21.88
CA ARG A 151 -7.74 18.39 22.11
C ARG A 151 -7.91 16.96 22.63
N VAL A 152 -8.93 16.25 22.12
CA VAL A 152 -9.13 14.83 22.42
C VAL A 152 -7.96 14.09 21.79
N GLU A 153 -7.23 13.34 22.60
CA GLU A 153 -6.18 12.46 22.11
C GLU A 153 -6.83 11.42 21.19
N MET A 154 -6.46 11.44 19.92
CA MET A 154 -6.97 10.47 18.95
C MET A 154 -6.20 9.18 19.15
N THR A 155 -6.92 8.11 19.40
CA THR A 155 -6.31 6.79 19.48
C THR A 155 -6.01 6.28 18.07
N PRO A 156 -5.04 5.37 17.91
CA PRO A 156 -4.76 4.72 16.62
C PRO A 156 -5.96 4.07 15.93
N HIS A 157 -7.05 3.85 16.67
CA HIS A 157 -8.27 3.22 16.18
C HIS A 157 -9.14 4.09 15.29
N ASP A 158 -9.07 5.39 15.48
CA ASP A 158 -10.12 6.27 14.96
C ASP A 158 -9.85 6.77 13.53
N THR A 159 -8.66 6.54 12.94
CA THR A 159 -8.27 7.33 11.77
C THR A 159 -7.29 6.68 10.78
N HIS A 160 -7.21 5.35 10.67
CA HIS A 160 -6.20 4.73 9.78
C HIS A 160 -6.74 3.77 8.76
N ASP A 161 -6.95 4.24 7.54
CA ASP A 161 -7.16 3.38 6.39
C ASP A 161 -6.08 3.61 5.33
N THR A 162 -4.90 3.03 5.53
CA THR A 162 -3.87 3.00 4.50
C THR A 162 -4.38 2.22 3.29
N CYS A 163 -4.36 2.84 2.11
CA CYS A 163 -4.60 2.10 0.87
C CYS A 163 -3.30 1.43 0.43
N ALA A 164 -3.23 0.12 0.61
CA ALA A 164 -2.18 -0.71 0.06
C ALA A 164 -2.78 -1.74 -0.90
N THR A 165 -2.12 -1.99 -2.03
CA THR A 165 -2.59 -2.93 -3.03
C THR A 165 -1.45 -3.81 -3.53
N LEU A 166 -1.74 -5.10 -3.70
CA LEU A 166 -0.85 -6.09 -4.30
C LEU A 166 -1.53 -6.64 -5.54
N ILE A 167 -0.83 -6.65 -6.65
CA ILE A 167 -1.40 -6.99 -7.94
C ILE A 167 -0.51 -7.99 -8.67
N GLN A 168 -1.11 -9.11 -9.11
CA GLN A 168 -0.52 -10.02 -10.08
C GLN A 168 -1.15 -9.78 -11.45
N ASP A 169 -0.34 -9.56 -12.48
CA ASP A 169 -0.78 -9.35 -13.85
C ASP A 169 -0.94 -10.66 -14.65
N HIS A 170 -1.30 -10.54 -15.92
CA HIS A 170 -1.47 -11.68 -16.85
C HIS A 170 -0.19 -12.49 -17.09
N ASN A 171 0.98 -11.92 -16.84
CA ASN A 171 2.28 -12.57 -16.96
C ASN A 171 2.71 -13.26 -15.65
N GLY A 172 1.92 -13.09 -14.57
CA GLY A 172 2.25 -13.57 -13.25
C GLY A 172 3.27 -12.70 -12.51
N ASN A 173 3.52 -11.47 -12.98
CA ASN A 173 4.35 -10.50 -12.27
C ASN A 173 3.56 -9.86 -11.15
N ILE A 174 4.20 -9.71 -10.00
CA ILE A 174 3.61 -9.10 -8.81
C ILE A 174 4.28 -7.76 -8.56
N SER A 175 3.46 -6.73 -8.35
CA SER A 175 3.87 -5.40 -7.92
C SER A 175 2.91 -4.90 -6.85
N GLY A 176 3.32 -3.89 -6.09
CA GLY A 176 2.48 -3.30 -5.07
C GLY A 176 2.70 -1.80 -4.92
N ALA A 177 1.73 -1.16 -4.30
CA ALA A 177 1.78 0.24 -3.92
C ALA A 177 1.11 0.44 -2.57
N CYS A 178 1.57 1.42 -1.82
CA CYS A 178 1.04 1.83 -0.53
C CYS A 178 0.96 3.36 -0.49
N THR A 179 -0.16 3.92 -0.02
CA THR A 179 -0.37 5.37 0.09
C THR A 179 -1.23 5.73 1.30
N THR A 180 -0.88 6.81 1.98
CA THR A 180 -1.56 7.26 3.20
C THR A 180 -1.32 8.74 3.50
N GLY A 181 -2.25 9.37 4.22
CA GLY A 181 -2.05 10.62 4.94
C GLY A 181 -1.50 10.43 6.34
N GLY A 182 -1.34 9.18 6.80
CA GLY A 182 -0.96 8.84 8.18
C GLY A 182 -2.07 9.15 9.19
N TRP A 183 -1.73 9.21 10.47
CA TRP A 183 -2.68 9.51 11.54
C TRP A 183 -3.27 10.91 11.41
N ALA A 184 -4.54 11.03 11.71
CA ALA A 184 -5.14 12.34 11.89
C ALA A 184 -4.46 13.07 13.05
N TYR A 185 -4.11 14.33 12.80
CA TYR A 185 -3.53 15.22 13.79
C TYR A 185 -2.21 14.74 14.40
N LYS A 186 -1.51 13.85 13.67
CA LYS A 186 -0.17 13.36 14.04
C LYS A 186 0.80 14.47 14.34
N MET A 187 1.81 14.20 15.16
CA MET A 187 2.92 15.12 15.37
C MET A 187 3.53 15.55 14.04
N HIS A 188 3.85 16.83 13.92
CA HIS A 188 4.48 17.34 12.71
C HIS A 188 5.84 16.68 12.47
N GLY A 189 6.00 16.04 11.32
CA GLY A 189 7.20 15.25 10.99
C GLY A 189 7.04 13.75 11.18
N ARG A 190 5.95 13.26 11.80
CA ARG A 190 5.70 11.83 11.95
C ARG A 190 5.48 11.18 10.59
N VAL A 191 6.17 10.09 10.36
CA VAL A 191 6.04 9.17 9.21
C VAL A 191 5.80 7.77 9.76
N GLY A 192 4.83 7.05 9.20
CA GLY A 192 4.53 5.65 9.53
C GLY A 192 5.26 4.66 8.63
N ASP A 193 4.75 3.45 8.57
CA ASP A 193 5.28 2.32 7.80
C ASP A 193 5.11 2.47 6.29
N SER A 194 4.08 3.17 5.84
CA SER A 194 3.62 3.17 4.44
C SER A 194 4.67 3.58 3.38
N PRO A 195 5.67 4.46 3.66
CA PRO A 195 6.72 4.74 2.68
C PRO A 195 7.95 3.84 2.85
N LEU A 196 7.96 2.93 3.82
CA LEU A 196 9.13 2.11 4.16
C LEU A 196 9.01 0.72 3.54
N ILE A 197 9.83 0.47 2.52
CA ILE A 197 9.96 -0.87 1.92
C ILE A 197 10.46 -1.87 2.98
N GLY A 198 9.80 -3.01 3.04
CA GLY A 198 9.98 -4.02 4.09
C GLY A 198 8.99 -3.88 5.24
N SER A 199 8.49 -2.67 5.51
CA SER A 199 7.49 -2.42 6.55
C SER A 199 6.09 -2.32 5.97
N GLY A 200 5.72 -1.23 5.31
CA GLY A 200 4.39 -1.02 4.74
C GLY A 200 4.13 -1.84 3.48
N LEU A 201 5.17 -2.18 2.72
CA LEU A 201 5.11 -2.96 1.48
C LEU A 201 6.40 -3.74 1.28
N PHE A 202 6.28 -4.99 0.79
CA PHE A 202 7.42 -5.74 0.27
C PHE A 202 7.00 -6.71 -0.83
N ILE A 203 7.80 -6.78 -1.91
CA ILE A 203 7.58 -7.68 -3.05
C ILE A 203 8.85 -8.48 -3.31
N ASP A 204 8.70 -9.80 -3.44
CA ASP A 204 9.66 -10.66 -4.11
C ASP A 204 8.91 -11.49 -5.16
N ASN A 205 9.13 -11.20 -6.44
CA ASN A 205 8.40 -11.81 -7.53
C ASN A 205 8.56 -13.34 -7.64
N ASN A 206 9.52 -13.94 -6.94
CA ASN A 206 9.68 -15.40 -6.86
C ASN A 206 8.86 -16.05 -5.74
N VAL A 207 8.41 -15.24 -4.77
CA VAL A 207 7.68 -15.70 -3.58
C VAL A 207 6.27 -15.14 -3.55
N GLY A 208 6.16 -13.81 -3.62
CA GLY A 208 4.89 -13.11 -3.47
C GLY A 208 5.07 -11.67 -3.05
N GLY A 209 4.05 -11.12 -2.42
CA GLY A 209 4.07 -9.78 -1.87
C GLY A 209 3.23 -9.66 -0.62
N ALA A 210 3.54 -8.69 0.22
CA ALA A 210 2.77 -8.35 1.39
C ALA A 210 2.69 -6.84 1.60
N ALA A 211 1.62 -6.39 2.25
CA ALA A 211 1.44 -5.01 2.64
C ALA A 211 0.69 -4.91 3.97
N ALA A 212 0.93 -3.81 4.68
CA ALA A 212 0.42 -3.57 6.02
C ALA A 212 -0.51 -2.35 6.09
N THR A 213 -1.34 -2.33 7.13
CA THR A 213 -2.09 -1.16 7.61
C THR A 213 -2.28 -1.25 9.12
N GLY A 214 -2.58 -0.12 9.77
CA GLY A 214 -2.77 -0.04 11.21
C GLY A 214 -1.66 0.74 11.91
N LEU A 215 -1.23 0.32 13.10
CA LEU A 215 -0.20 1.02 13.87
C LEU A 215 1.19 0.90 13.21
N GLY A 216 1.53 1.90 12.40
CA GLY A 216 2.74 1.91 11.58
C GLY A 216 4.02 1.76 12.37
N GLU A 217 4.08 2.27 13.58
CA GLU A 217 5.22 2.16 14.48
C GLU A 217 5.58 0.69 14.78
N GLU A 218 4.57 -0.15 15.02
CA GLU A 218 4.78 -1.57 15.31
C GLU A 218 5.09 -2.37 14.03
N VAL A 219 4.51 -1.97 12.90
CA VAL A 219 4.87 -2.53 11.59
C VAL A 219 6.33 -2.23 11.24
N ILE A 220 6.82 -1.02 11.56
CA ILE A 220 8.23 -0.64 11.38
C ILE A 220 9.14 -1.49 12.26
N LYS A 221 8.85 -1.60 13.56
CA LYS A 221 9.67 -2.37 14.51
C LYS A 221 9.82 -3.85 14.12
N SER A 222 8.80 -4.41 13.48
CA SER A 222 8.77 -5.82 13.06
C SER A 222 9.24 -6.07 11.63
N SER A 223 9.47 -5.03 10.81
CA SER A 223 9.66 -5.14 9.35
C SER A 223 8.59 -6.02 8.71
N GLY A 224 7.32 -5.75 9.06
CA GLY A 224 6.22 -6.72 8.99
C GLY A 224 5.94 -7.26 7.60
N SER A 225 5.91 -6.45 6.54
CA SER A 225 5.66 -6.95 5.19
C SER A 225 6.80 -7.82 4.66
N PHE A 226 8.06 -7.49 4.97
CA PHE A 226 9.20 -8.34 4.66
C PHE A 226 9.09 -9.69 5.40
N LEU A 227 8.76 -9.67 6.69
CA LEU A 227 8.57 -10.88 7.49
C LEU A 227 7.51 -11.80 6.89
N VAL A 228 6.35 -11.26 6.46
CA VAL A 228 5.28 -12.07 5.83
C VAL A 228 5.81 -12.75 4.56
N VAL A 229 6.55 -12.03 3.70
CA VAL A 229 7.12 -12.62 2.49
C VAL A 229 8.18 -13.68 2.81
N GLU A 230 9.02 -13.47 3.84
CA GLU A 230 9.98 -14.48 4.27
C GLU A 230 9.31 -15.73 4.87
N LEU A 231 8.21 -15.59 5.57
CA LEU A 231 7.42 -16.74 6.02
C LEU A 231 6.82 -17.51 4.83
N MET A 232 6.31 -16.80 3.80
CA MET A 232 5.88 -17.46 2.57
C MET A 232 7.05 -18.16 1.85
N ARG A 233 8.27 -17.61 1.86
CA ARG A 233 9.48 -18.27 1.34
C ARG A 233 9.80 -19.56 2.08
N GLN A 234 9.50 -19.62 3.38
CA GLN A 234 9.65 -20.82 4.22
C GLN A 234 8.53 -21.85 4.04
N GLY A 235 7.55 -21.59 3.14
CA GLY A 235 6.49 -22.52 2.81
C GLY A 235 5.13 -22.25 3.50
N TYR A 236 4.98 -21.16 4.24
CA TYR A 236 3.68 -20.76 4.76
C TYR A 236 2.77 -20.31 3.61
N ASP A 237 1.49 -20.65 3.66
CA ASP A 237 0.49 -20.02 2.81
C ASP A 237 0.28 -18.55 3.22
N PRO A 238 -0.32 -17.69 2.36
CA PRO A 238 -0.45 -16.26 2.65
C PRO A 238 -1.22 -15.93 3.93
N VAL A 239 -2.23 -16.72 4.31
CA VAL A 239 -3.00 -16.50 5.55
C VAL A 239 -2.16 -16.85 6.78
N SER A 240 -1.53 -18.01 6.75
CA SER A 240 -0.64 -18.47 7.82
C SER A 240 0.57 -17.55 8.02
N ALA A 241 1.15 -17.02 6.91
CA ALA A 241 2.25 -16.06 6.98
C ALA A 241 1.84 -14.74 7.64
N CYS A 242 0.68 -14.17 7.25
CA CYS A 242 0.13 -12.98 7.91
C CYS A 242 -0.17 -13.22 9.39
N THR A 243 -0.74 -14.37 9.72
CA THR A 243 -1.07 -14.77 11.10
C THR A 243 0.17 -14.90 11.96
N GLU A 244 1.22 -15.59 11.48
CA GLU A 244 2.46 -15.78 12.20
C GLU A 244 3.21 -14.45 12.44
N ALA A 245 3.21 -13.55 11.46
CA ALA A 245 3.77 -12.20 11.65
C ALA A 245 3.06 -11.44 12.79
N LEU A 246 1.73 -11.55 12.89
CA LEU A 246 0.98 -10.96 13.99
C LEU A 246 1.24 -11.68 15.32
N ASN A 247 1.37 -13.00 15.34
CA ASN A 247 1.68 -13.77 16.56
C ASN A 247 3.01 -13.32 17.19
N ARG A 248 4.01 -12.97 16.39
CA ARG A 248 5.28 -12.45 16.91
C ARG A 248 5.09 -11.09 17.58
N ILE A 249 4.23 -10.22 17.03
CA ILE A 249 3.88 -8.95 17.66
C ILE A 249 3.09 -9.21 18.96
N ILE A 250 2.09 -10.09 18.94
CA ILE A 250 1.32 -10.47 20.13
C ILE A 250 2.25 -10.94 21.25
N SER A 251 3.23 -11.80 20.92
CA SER A 251 4.20 -12.33 21.88
C SER A 251 5.07 -11.23 22.50
N SER A 252 5.48 -10.22 21.72
CA SER A 252 6.28 -9.10 22.22
C SER A 252 5.51 -8.19 23.20
N TYR A 253 4.18 -8.27 23.22
CA TYR A 253 3.29 -7.56 24.14
C TYR A 253 2.67 -8.45 25.21
N ASN A 254 3.30 -9.58 25.53
CA ASN A 254 2.80 -10.57 26.52
C ASN A 254 1.35 -11.00 26.26
N GLY A 255 0.96 -11.08 24.99
CA GLY A 255 -0.38 -11.52 24.59
C GLY A 255 -1.47 -10.43 24.59
N ASN A 256 -1.16 -9.20 24.96
CA ASN A 256 -2.21 -8.16 25.14
C ASN A 256 -1.86 -6.80 24.48
N PRO A 257 -1.58 -6.73 23.17
CA PRO A 257 -1.49 -5.44 22.49
C PRO A 257 -2.86 -4.75 22.44
N ASP A 258 -2.90 -3.42 22.59
CA ASP A 258 -4.13 -2.62 22.56
C ASP A 258 -4.31 -1.79 21.28
N PHE A 259 -3.69 -2.22 20.19
CA PHE A 259 -3.71 -1.57 18.89
C PHE A 259 -4.12 -2.51 17.75
N GLN A 260 -4.34 -1.97 16.56
CA GLN A 260 -4.64 -2.75 15.35
C GLN A 260 -3.44 -2.77 14.40
N ILE A 261 -3.17 -3.95 13.85
CA ILE A 261 -2.33 -4.18 12.68
C ILE A 261 -3.04 -5.19 11.80
N CYS A 262 -3.00 -4.96 10.49
CA CYS A 262 -3.51 -5.88 9.49
C CYS A 262 -2.47 -6.09 8.40
N TYR A 263 -2.39 -7.31 7.92
CA TYR A 263 -1.59 -7.66 6.74
C TYR A 263 -2.47 -8.21 5.64
N ILE A 264 -2.12 -7.90 4.40
CA ILE A 264 -2.56 -8.62 3.20
C ILE A 264 -1.34 -9.23 2.52
N ALA A 265 -1.53 -10.38 1.89
CA ALA A 265 -0.47 -11.05 1.13
C ALA A 265 -1.01 -11.70 -0.14
N ILE A 266 -0.13 -11.86 -1.13
CA ILE A 266 -0.36 -12.61 -2.36
C ILE A 266 0.85 -13.50 -2.63
N SER A 267 0.63 -14.79 -2.90
CA SER A 267 1.70 -15.71 -3.30
C SER A 267 1.99 -15.61 -4.80
N LYS A 268 3.12 -16.18 -5.22
CA LYS A 268 3.48 -16.31 -6.64
C LYS A 268 2.44 -17.07 -7.47
N ASP A 269 1.67 -17.95 -6.83
CA ASP A 269 0.63 -18.71 -7.50
C ASP A 269 -0.72 -18.00 -7.57
N GLY A 270 -0.83 -16.80 -6.98
CA GLY A 270 -2.04 -15.98 -6.97
C GLY A 270 -3.02 -16.34 -5.84
N GLU A 271 -2.57 -17.10 -4.85
CA GLU A 271 -3.28 -17.23 -3.59
C GLU A 271 -3.19 -15.92 -2.81
N VAL A 272 -4.24 -15.60 -2.06
CA VAL A 272 -4.30 -14.37 -1.28
C VAL A 272 -4.64 -14.67 0.17
N GLY A 273 -4.05 -13.91 1.07
CA GLY A 273 -4.29 -14.01 2.49
C GLY A 273 -4.47 -12.63 3.14
N ALA A 274 -5.17 -12.61 4.25
CA ALA A 274 -5.28 -11.46 5.13
C ALA A 274 -5.42 -11.92 6.57
N ALA A 275 -4.85 -11.16 7.49
CA ALA A 275 -5.04 -11.34 8.93
C ALA A 275 -5.01 -9.98 9.63
N CYS A 276 -5.66 -9.89 10.78
CA CYS A 276 -5.63 -8.70 11.62
C CYS A 276 -5.54 -9.06 13.09
N LEU A 277 -5.03 -8.12 13.87
CA LEU A 277 -4.73 -8.35 15.28
C LEU A 277 -6.01 -8.29 16.14
N LYS A 278 -6.82 -7.23 15.96
CA LYS A 278 -8.07 -7.01 16.71
C LYS A 278 -9.26 -6.71 15.79
N TRP A 279 -10.48 -6.77 16.33
CA TRP A 279 -11.76 -6.45 15.67
C TRP A 279 -11.98 -7.21 14.37
N SER A 280 -12.15 -6.49 13.28
CA SER A 280 -12.31 -7.04 11.94
C SER A 280 -11.57 -6.20 10.92
N PHE A 281 -11.14 -6.84 9.84
CA PHE A 281 -10.42 -6.18 8.76
C PHE A 281 -11.11 -6.44 7.42
N PRO A 282 -11.87 -5.45 6.91
CA PRO A 282 -12.42 -5.52 5.57
C PRO A 282 -11.31 -5.32 4.54
N HIS A 283 -11.33 -6.10 3.46
CA HIS A 283 -10.39 -5.99 2.35
C HIS A 283 -11.07 -6.43 1.05
N LEU A 284 -10.58 -5.94 -0.08
CA LEU A 284 -11.11 -6.27 -1.39
C LEU A 284 -10.21 -7.28 -2.10
N ILE A 285 -10.84 -8.29 -2.71
CA ILE A 285 -10.17 -9.25 -3.58
C ILE A 285 -10.84 -9.20 -4.95
N THR A 286 -10.03 -9.03 -6.01
CA THR A 286 -10.49 -9.17 -7.40
C THR A 286 -9.82 -10.37 -8.03
N LYS A 287 -10.62 -11.31 -8.51
CA LYS A 287 -10.18 -12.46 -9.33
C LYS A 287 -11.04 -12.53 -10.56
N SER A 288 -10.42 -12.71 -11.73
CA SER A 288 -11.13 -12.78 -13.03
C SER A 288 -12.07 -11.57 -13.27
N GLY A 289 -11.65 -10.38 -12.86
CA GLY A 289 -12.43 -9.13 -13.03
C GLY A 289 -13.58 -8.93 -12.03
N ILE A 290 -13.85 -9.89 -11.15
CA ILE A 290 -14.92 -9.80 -10.13
C ILE A 290 -14.32 -9.38 -8.81
N THR A 291 -14.76 -8.22 -8.29
CA THR A 291 -14.35 -7.71 -6.99
C THR A 291 -15.33 -8.15 -5.90
N LYS A 292 -14.79 -8.67 -4.80
CA LYS A 292 -15.55 -9.07 -3.61
C LYS A 292 -14.98 -8.42 -2.37
N LEU A 293 -15.84 -7.85 -1.55
CA LEU A 293 -15.49 -7.43 -0.20
C LEU A 293 -15.44 -8.68 0.69
N LYS A 294 -14.35 -8.83 1.40
CA LYS A 294 -14.11 -9.86 2.41
C LYS A 294 -13.80 -9.20 3.74
N SER A 295 -13.94 -9.94 4.82
CA SER A 295 -13.53 -9.50 6.15
C SER A 295 -12.95 -10.69 6.90
N VAL A 296 -11.90 -10.45 7.66
CA VAL A 296 -11.33 -11.40 8.62
C VAL A 296 -11.53 -10.89 10.03
N LYS A 297 -11.73 -11.81 10.99
CA LYS A 297 -11.80 -11.48 12.42
C LYS A 297 -10.39 -11.33 12.99
N GLY A 298 -10.26 -10.50 14.00
CA GLY A 298 -9.02 -10.35 14.75
C GLY A 298 -8.60 -11.64 15.44
N LEU A 299 -7.30 -11.84 15.59
CA LEU A 299 -6.71 -12.95 16.34
C LEU A 299 -6.99 -12.82 17.83
N LEU A 300 -7.10 -11.59 18.31
CA LEU A 300 -7.51 -11.23 19.66
C LEU A 300 -8.93 -10.67 19.59
N SER A 301 -9.85 -11.34 20.22
CA SER A 301 -11.28 -10.95 20.31
C SER A 301 -11.52 -10.00 21.49
#